data_bcb4c6c8418c31d60c08f536d37dd4ed
#
_entry.id   bcb4c6c8418c31d60c08f536d37dd4ed
#
_cell.length_a   1.000
_cell.length_b   1.000
_cell.length_c   1.000
_cell.angle_alpha   90.00
_cell.angle_beta   90.00
_cell.angle_gamma   90.00
#
_symmetry.space_group_name_H-M   'P 1'
#
loop_
_entity.id
_entity.type
_entity.pdbx_description
1 polymer ?
#
loop_
_entity_poly.entity_id
_entity_poly.type
_entity_poly.pdbx_seq_one_letter_code
_entity_poly.pdbx_strand_id
1 'polypeptide(L)'
;EDEYYSEIRETISQWAQTLKEIQTAEEDWKSESLLLEGQKESLAAEEDDLKNSIKLAKEERDSSDKDSVELVNKKKKLEDVTKLIDSEITKFENRILKLDKVLPRPLRDKIAPQYETMRLSEEKKKEIGSAKRVQNLLAAVTEIEKFQNKITDVSEIIKVKDIEQQVDTLYFGLSIAYA
;
A
#
# COMPACT_ATOMS: atom_id res chain seq x y z
N GLU A 1 69.25 -63.85 49.15
CA GLU A 1 68.78 -62.59 49.78
C GLU A 1 68.67 -61.42 48.81
N ASP A 2 69.57 -61.26 47.84
CA ASP A 2 69.55 -60.18 46.88
C ASP A 2 68.32 -60.23 45.93
N GLU A 3 67.88 -61.37 45.54
CA GLU A 3 66.73 -61.58 44.63
C GLU A 3 65.42 -61.13 45.34
N TYR A 4 65.23 -61.38 46.61
CA TYR A 4 64.05 -60.91 47.37
C TYR A 4 64.01 -59.37 47.55
N TYR A 5 65.15 -58.72 47.73
CA TYR A 5 65.25 -57.28 47.82
C TYR A 5 64.98 -56.62 46.43
N SER A 6 65.38 -57.27 45.34
CA SER A 6 65.12 -56.82 44.01
C SER A 6 63.61 -56.81 43.69
N GLU A 7 62.92 -57.90 44.05
CA GLU A 7 61.46 -58.07 43.82
C GLU A 7 60.65 -57.02 44.63
N ILE A 8 61.03 -56.77 45.90
CA ILE A 8 60.44 -55.70 46.72
C ILE A 8 60.64 -54.31 46.09
N ARG A 9 61.82 -54.02 45.56
CA ARG A 9 62.09 -52.73 44.90
C ARG A 9 61.25 -52.53 43.67
N GLU A 10 61.06 -53.57 42.87
CA GLU A 10 60.25 -53.55 41.68
C GLU A 10 58.79 -53.31 42.02
N THR A 11 58.27 -54.02 43.02
CA THR A 11 56.91 -53.84 43.51
C THR A 11 56.66 -52.44 44.07
N ILE A 12 57.60 -51.88 44.85
CA ILE A 12 57.50 -50.46 45.34
C ILE A 12 57.54 -49.49 44.17
N SER A 13 58.37 -49.69 43.13
CA SER A 13 58.45 -48.85 41.97
C SER A 13 57.12 -48.85 41.15
N GLN A 14 56.58 -50.08 40.94
CA GLN A 14 55.30 -50.21 40.28
C GLN A 14 54.15 -49.54 41.06
N TRP A 15 54.13 -49.72 42.41
CA TRP A 15 53.15 -49.04 43.25
C TRP A 15 53.27 -47.51 43.20
N ALA A 16 54.52 -46.96 43.25
CA ALA A 16 54.76 -45.52 43.13
C ALA A 16 54.30 -44.97 41.78
N GLN A 17 54.54 -45.76 40.68
CA GLN A 17 54.08 -45.42 39.34
C GLN A 17 52.56 -45.40 39.25
N THR A 18 51.89 -46.42 39.79
CA THR A 18 50.41 -46.49 39.76
C THR A 18 49.79 -45.36 40.59
N LEU A 19 50.36 -44.97 41.73
CA LEU A 19 49.89 -43.81 42.49
C LEU A 19 50.05 -42.49 41.68
N LYS A 20 51.11 -42.32 40.95
CA LYS A 20 51.31 -41.16 40.10
C LYS A 20 50.28 -41.10 38.95
N GLU A 21 50.02 -42.27 38.33
CA GLU A 21 49.01 -42.36 37.29
C GLU A 21 47.60 -42.03 37.84
N ILE A 22 47.27 -42.52 39.02
CA ILE A 22 46.01 -42.21 39.68
C ILE A 22 45.89 -40.69 39.96
N GLN A 23 46.93 -40.06 40.51
CA GLN A 23 46.94 -38.62 40.75
C GLN A 23 46.75 -37.81 39.44
N THR A 24 47.48 -38.20 38.41
CA THR A 24 47.30 -37.54 37.08
C THR A 24 45.91 -37.67 36.54
N ALA A 25 45.33 -38.91 36.62
CA ALA A 25 43.96 -39.13 36.17
C ALA A 25 42.91 -38.36 37.00
N GLU A 26 43.14 -38.20 38.34
CA GLU A 26 42.27 -37.37 39.16
C GLU A 26 42.33 -35.88 38.85
N GLU A 27 43.53 -35.36 38.52
CA GLU A 27 43.74 -33.96 38.11
C GLU A 27 43.12 -33.70 36.75
N ASP A 28 43.32 -34.59 35.77
CA ASP A 28 42.75 -34.52 34.44
C ASP A 28 41.20 -34.56 34.52
N TRP A 29 40.67 -35.49 35.32
CA TRP A 29 39.21 -35.60 35.54
C TRP A 29 38.63 -34.32 36.16
N LYS A 30 39.27 -33.73 37.16
CA LYS A 30 38.83 -32.46 37.76
C LYS A 30 38.83 -31.32 36.72
N SER A 31 39.84 -31.23 35.88
CA SER A 31 39.94 -30.24 34.85
C SER A 31 38.86 -30.42 33.79
N GLU A 32 38.66 -31.63 33.32
CA GLU A 32 37.63 -31.94 32.33
C GLU A 32 36.21 -31.73 32.89
N SER A 33 35.95 -32.11 34.14
CA SER A 33 34.67 -31.88 34.81
C SER A 33 34.32 -30.41 34.90
N LEU A 34 35.27 -29.53 35.29
CA LEU A 34 35.07 -28.09 35.33
C LEU A 34 34.80 -27.48 33.94
N LEU A 35 35.50 -27.98 32.92
CA LEU A 35 35.28 -27.54 31.55
C LEU A 35 33.87 -27.90 31.07
N LEU A 36 33.45 -29.14 31.31
CA LEU A 36 32.11 -29.66 30.98
C LEU A 36 30.98 -28.92 31.71
N GLU A 37 31.18 -28.61 33.01
CA GLU A 37 30.23 -27.78 33.74
C GLU A 37 30.11 -26.38 33.14
N GLY A 38 31.20 -25.70 32.81
CA GLY A 38 31.19 -24.42 32.16
C GLY A 38 30.52 -24.45 30.80
N GLN A 39 30.77 -25.46 29.97
CA GLN A 39 30.08 -25.65 28.71
C GLN A 39 28.57 -25.88 28.88
N LYS A 40 28.17 -26.68 29.88
CA LYS A 40 26.75 -26.91 30.19
C LYS A 40 26.04 -25.62 30.59
N GLU A 41 26.65 -24.78 31.42
CA GLU A 41 26.09 -23.48 31.80
C GLU A 41 26.00 -22.52 30.60
N SER A 42 27.01 -22.47 29.75
CA SER A 42 26.99 -21.66 28.53
C SER A 42 25.89 -22.09 27.58
N LEU A 43 25.75 -23.40 27.33
CA LEU A 43 24.70 -23.95 26.48
C LEU A 43 23.28 -23.72 27.05
N ALA A 44 23.13 -23.78 28.36
CA ALA A 44 21.84 -23.50 29.03
C ALA A 44 21.46 -22.00 28.83
N ALA A 45 22.42 -21.09 28.97
CA ALA A 45 22.20 -19.67 28.73
C ALA A 45 21.84 -19.38 27.25
N GLU A 46 22.55 -20.01 26.31
CA GLU A 46 22.24 -19.88 24.87
C GLU A 46 20.87 -20.45 24.53
N GLU A 47 20.47 -21.56 25.13
CA GLU A 47 19.12 -22.14 24.97
C GLU A 47 18.02 -21.17 25.42
N ASP A 48 18.21 -20.50 26.56
CA ASP A 48 17.25 -19.52 27.08
C ASP A 48 17.19 -18.26 26.21
N ASP A 49 18.32 -17.77 25.73
CA ASP A 49 18.37 -16.62 24.80
C ASP A 49 17.69 -16.95 23.48
N LEU A 50 17.92 -18.14 22.95
CA LEU A 50 17.25 -18.60 21.72
C LEU A 50 15.74 -18.75 21.92
N LYS A 51 15.29 -19.30 23.06
CA LYS A 51 13.85 -19.40 23.38
C LYS A 51 13.20 -18.02 23.44
N ASN A 52 13.84 -17.05 24.08
CA ASN A 52 13.35 -15.70 24.17
C ASN A 52 13.29 -15.03 22.78
N SER A 53 14.32 -15.20 21.96
CA SER A 53 14.37 -14.68 20.59
C SER A 53 13.26 -15.28 19.73
N ILE A 54 13.01 -16.59 19.82
CA ILE A 54 11.90 -17.25 19.11
C ILE A 54 10.55 -16.72 19.56
N LYS A 55 10.37 -16.47 20.87
CA LYS A 55 9.13 -15.91 21.41
C LYS A 55 8.86 -14.52 20.85
N LEU A 56 9.85 -13.62 20.89
CA LEU A 56 9.76 -12.27 20.35
C LEU A 56 9.45 -12.27 18.84
N ALA A 57 10.17 -13.10 18.07
CA ALA A 57 9.93 -13.23 16.63
C ALA A 57 8.52 -13.74 16.30
N LYS A 58 7.95 -14.64 17.10
CA LYS A 58 6.56 -15.10 16.94
C LYS A 58 5.56 -13.97 17.23
N GLU A 59 5.74 -13.24 18.32
CA GLU A 59 4.89 -12.10 18.70
C GLU A 59 4.91 -11.02 17.61
N GLU A 60 6.08 -10.70 17.07
CA GLU A 60 6.27 -9.72 16.01
C GLU A 60 5.61 -10.18 14.69
N ARG A 61 5.75 -11.45 14.33
CA ARG A 61 5.07 -12.04 13.17
C ARG A 61 3.55 -11.97 13.33
N ASP A 62 3.01 -12.38 14.49
CA ASP A 62 1.57 -12.40 14.73
C ASP A 62 0.96 -10.98 14.73
N SER A 63 1.72 -9.96 15.15
CA SER A 63 1.35 -8.55 15.02
C SER A 63 1.34 -8.11 13.55
N SER A 64 2.40 -8.41 12.80
CA SER A 64 2.50 -8.09 11.38
C SER A 64 1.40 -8.74 10.54
N ASP A 65 1.04 -9.98 10.85
CA ASP A 65 -0.04 -10.69 10.17
C ASP A 65 -1.40 -10.00 10.41
N LYS A 66 -1.68 -9.54 11.64
CA LYS A 66 -2.89 -8.77 11.96
C LYS A 66 -2.94 -7.44 11.21
N ASP A 67 -1.84 -6.70 11.19
CA ASP A 67 -1.74 -5.43 10.47
C ASP A 67 -1.95 -5.63 8.96
N SER A 68 -1.39 -6.69 8.40
CA SER A 68 -1.56 -7.06 7.00
C SER A 68 -3.02 -7.34 6.65
N VAL A 69 -3.74 -8.10 7.49
CA VAL A 69 -5.17 -8.38 7.30
C VAL A 69 -5.99 -7.09 7.39
N GLU A 70 -5.67 -6.20 8.34
CA GLU A 70 -6.36 -4.91 8.47
C GLU A 70 -6.15 -4.03 7.25
N LEU A 71 -4.90 -3.94 6.74
CA LEU A 71 -4.56 -3.18 5.53
C LEU A 71 -5.28 -3.72 4.28
N VAL A 72 -5.34 -5.04 4.11
CA VAL A 72 -6.09 -5.67 3.01
C VAL A 72 -7.57 -5.32 3.09
N ASN A 73 -8.17 -5.36 4.28
CA ASN A 73 -9.57 -4.99 4.49
C ASN A 73 -9.82 -3.50 4.22
N LYS A 74 -8.94 -2.61 4.66
CA LYS A 74 -9.00 -1.17 4.36
C LYS A 74 -8.88 -0.92 2.86
N LYS A 75 -7.93 -1.56 2.18
CA LYS A 75 -7.76 -1.47 0.74
C LYS A 75 -9.03 -1.86 0.00
N LYS A 76 -9.62 -3.00 0.34
CA LYS A 76 -10.87 -3.47 -0.28
C LYS A 76 -12.02 -2.47 -0.10
N LYS A 77 -12.20 -1.93 1.12
CA LYS A 77 -13.22 -0.90 1.37
C LYS A 77 -13.00 0.36 0.53
N LEU A 78 -11.75 0.82 0.40
CA LEU A 78 -11.41 1.99 -0.42
C LEU A 78 -11.67 1.72 -1.91
N GLU A 79 -11.36 0.53 -2.41
CA GLU A 79 -11.66 0.13 -3.80
C GLU A 79 -13.17 0.11 -4.07
N ASP A 80 -13.96 -0.39 -3.14
CA ASP A 80 -15.42 -0.44 -3.28
C ASP A 80 -16.03 0.98 -3.27
N VAL A 81 -15.56 1.86 -2.37
CA VAL A 81 -15.97 3.28 -2.34
C VAL A 81 -15.56 3.98 -3.63
N THR A 82 -14.35 3.75 -4.14
CA THR A 82 -13.89 4.35 -5.39
C THR A 82 -14.75 3.93 -6.58
N LYS A 83 -15.10 2.64 -6.69
CA LYS A 83 -16.02 2.15 -7.72
C LYS A 83 -17.39 2.83 -7.65
N LEU A 84 -17.91 3.01 -6.45
CA LEU A 84 -19.20 3.68 -6.23
C LEU A 84 -19.13 5.15 -6.68
N ILE A 85 -18.09 5.88 -6.28
CA ILE A 85 -17.85 7.26 -6.71
C ILE A 85 -17.75 7.34 -8.23
N ASP A 86 -16.96 6.48 -8.89
CA ASP A 86 -16.82 6.46 -10.35
C ASP A 86 -18.15 6.21 -11.06
N SER A 87 -18.99 5.34 -10.50
CA SER A 87 -20.32 5.08 -11.07
C SER A 87 -21.21 6.31 -10.99
N GLU A 88 -21.18 7.04 -9.88
CA GLU A 88 -21.97 8.28 -9.72
C GLU A 88 -21.46 9.40 -10.64
N ILE A 89 -20.13 9.59 -10.72
CA ILE A 89 -19.53 10.53 -11.66
C ILE A 89 -20.01 10.24 -13.09
N THR A 90 -19.95 8.99 -13.51
CA THR A 90 -20.40 8.57 -14.86
C THR A 90 -21.90 8.89 -15.08
N LYS A 91 -22.74 8.71 -14.07
CA LYS A 91 -24.16 9.09 -14.17
C LYS A 91 -24.33 10.60 -14.37
N PHE A 92 -23.57 11.42 -13.64
CA PHE A 92 -23.62 12.87 -13.78
C PHE A 92 -23.07 13.33 -15.13
N GLU A 93 -21.93 12.79 -15.59
CA GLU A 93 -21.38 13.05 -16.93
C GLU A 93 -22.44 12.77 -18.02
N ASN A 94 -23.12 11.61 -17.93
CA ASN A 94 -24.15 11.25 -18.88
C ASN A 94 -25.37 12.19 -18.84
N ARG A 95 -25.71 12.73 -17.67
CA ARG A 95 -26.78 13.74 -17.57
C ARG A 95 -26.38 15.05 -18.25
N ILE A 96 -25.17 15.53 -18.04
CA ILE A 96 -24.65 16.74 -18.68
C ILE A 96 -24.53 16.56 -20.20
N LEU A 97 -24.05 15.41 -20.67
CA LEU A 97 -23.97 15.09 -22.09
C LEU A 97 -25.34 15.07 -22.78
N LYS A 98 -26.40 14.70 -22.06
CA LYS A 98 -27.79 14.77 -22.60
C LYS A 98 -28.26 16.20 -22.81
N LEU A 99 -27.76 17.16 -22.03
CA LEU A 99 -28.10 18.58 -22.17
C LEU A 99 -27.47 19.23 -23.41
N ASP A 100 -26.42 18.63 -23.98
CA ASP A 100 -25.71 19.16 -25.15
C ASP A 100 -26.63 19.60 -26.30
N LYS A 101 -27.71 18.85 -26.53
CA LYS A 101 -28.67 19.13 -27.59
C LYS A 101 -29.57 20.35 -27.32
N VAL A 102 -29.70 20.73 -26.06
CA VAL A 102 -30.61 21.80 -25.61
C VAL A 102 -29.86 23.09 -25.34
N LEU A 103 -28.55 23.01 -25.09
CA LEU A 103 -27.73 24.17 -24.76
C LEU A 103 -27.49 25.06 -25.96
N PRO A 104 -27.52 26.42 -25.79
CA PRO A 104 -27.14 27.40 -26.80
C PRO A 104 -25.72 27.18 -27.34
N ARG A 105 -25.50 27.49 -28.62
CA ARG A 105 -24.17 27.35 -29.27
C ARG A 105 -23.06 28.06 -28.48
N PRO A 106 -23.22 29.32 -28.06
CA PRO A 106 -22.14 30.03 -27.37
C PRO A 106 -21.73 29.40 -26.07
N LEU A 107 -22.67 28.76 -25.36
CA LEU A 107 -22.35 27.99 -24.13
C LEU A 107 -21.69 26.64 -24.44
N ARG A 108 -22.17 25.98 -25.50
CA ARG A 108 -21.63 24.70 -25.96
C ARG A 108 -20.16 24.81 -26.34
N ASP A 109 -19.81 25.85 -27.05
CA ASP A 109 -18.42 26.13 -27.47
C ASP A 109 -17.50 26.37 -26.25
N LYS A 110 -18.01 27.03 -25.19
CA LYS A 110 -17.24 27.24 -23.94
C LYS A 110 -17.00 25.99 -23.16
N ILE A 111 -17.93 25.04 -23.16
CA ILE A 111 -17.84 23.78 -22.40
C ILE A 111 -17.35 22.60 -23.26
N ALA A 112 -17.01 22.83 -24.51
CA ALA A 112 -16.53 21.80 -25.43
C ALA A 112 -15.34 20.99 -24.88
N PRO A 113 -14.29 21.60 -24.26
CA PRO A 113 -13.17 20.85 -23.70
C PRO A 113 -13.60 19.86 -22.59
N GLN A 114 -14.57 20.26 -21.76
CA GLN A 114 -15.11 19.41 -20.70
C GLN A 114 -15.93 18.26 -21.29
N TYR A 115 -16.70 18.52 -22.33
CA TYR A 115 -17.46 17.50 -23.06
C TYR A 115 -16.57 16.46 -23.74
N GLU A 116 -15.46 16.88 -24.36
CA GLU A 116 -14.50 15.93 -24.95
C GLU A 116 -13.96 14.96 -23.90
N THR A 117 -13.62 15.45 -22.72
CA THR A 117 -13.17 14.62 -21.60
C THR A 117 -14.26 13.65 -21.12
N MET A 118 -15.52 14.08 -21.06
CA MET A 118 -16.64 13.26 -20.65
C MET A 118 -17.01 12.18 -21.69
N ARG A 119 -16.69 12.39 -22.98
CA ARG A 119 -16.92 11.45 -24.09
C ARG A 119 -15.83 10.40 -24.25
N LEU A 120 -14.74 10.48 -23.49
CA LEU A 120 -13.65 9.51 -23.55
C LEU A 120 -14.13 8.08 -23.22
N SER A 121 -13.42 7.09 -23.74
CA SER A 121 -13.65 5.68 -23.39
C SER A 121 -13.39 5.44 -21.90
N GLU A 122 -14.02 4.45 -21.34
CA GLU A 122 -13.88 4.11 -19.90
C GLU A 122 -12.44 3.82 -19.49
N GLU A 123 -11.61 3.31 -20.41
CA GLU A 123 -10.17 3.08 -20.18
C GLU A 123 -9.43 4.40 -19.96
N LYS A 124 -9.62 5.38 -20.87
CA LYS A 124 -9.02 6.70 -20.76
C LYS A 124 -9.54 7.49 -19.55
N LYS A 125 -10.80 7.31 -19.20
CA LYS A 125 -11.39 7.90 -17.98
C LYS A 125 -10.72 7.40 -16.70
N LYS A 126 -10.33 6.13 -16.65
CA LYS A 126 -9.59 5.57 -15.51
C LYS A 126 -8.17 6.18 -15.39
N GLU A 127 -7.50 6.43 -16.52
CA GLU A 127 -6.19 7.07 -16.53
C GLU A 127 -6.25 8.52 -15.99
N ILE A 128 -7.31 9.26 -16.33
CA ILE A 128 -7.51 10.64 -15.87
C ILE A 128 -7.76 10.69 -14.34
N GLY A 129 -8.41 9.67 -13.80
CA GLY A 129 -8.76 9.55 -12.40
C GLY A 129 -10.01 10.34 -11.98
N SER A 130 -10.67 9.86 -10.93
CA SER A 130 -11.97 10.39 -10.46
C SER A 130 -11.92 11.88 -10.08
N ALA A 131 -10.85 12.34 -9.45
CA ALA A 131 -10.70 13.72 -9.00
C ALA A 131 -10.72 14.71 -10.18
N LYS A 132 -10.02 14.40 -11.27
CA LYS A 132 -9.98 15.24 -12.46
C LYS A 132 -11.31 15.24 -13.20
N ARG A 133 -12.00 14.11 -13.24
CA ARG A 133 -13.34 13.99 -13.81
C ARG A 133 -14.35 14.86 -13.05
N VAL A 134 -14.30 14.85 -11.71
CA VAL A 134 -15.14 15.73 -10.87
C VAL A 134 -14.84 17.20 -11.15
N GLN A 135 -13.56 17.60 -11.26
CA GLN A 135 -13.19 18.97 -11.61
C GLN A 135 -13.76 19.42 -12.96
N ASN A 136 -13.69 18.57 -13.98
CA ASN A 136 -14.23 18.87 -15.30
C ASN A 136 -15.76 18.99 -15.26
N LEU A 137 -16.43 18.13 -14.49
CA LEU A 137 -17.87 18.17 -14.30
C LEU A 137 -18.30 19.47 -13.60
N LEU A 138 -17.61 19.85 -12.52
CA LEU A 138 -17.86 21.11 -11.81
C LEU A 138 -17.61 22.33 -12.70
N ALA A 139 -16.55 22.30 -13.51
CA ALA A 139 -16.26 23.39 -14.45
C ALA A 139 -17.39 23.56 -15.47
N ALA A 140 -17.92 22.47 -16.03
CA ALA A 140 -19.05 22.52 -16.96
C ALA A 140 -20.32 23.08 -16.27
N VAL A 141 -20.64 22.62 -15.06
CA VAL A 141 -21.79 23.12 -14.30
C VAL A 141 -21.64 24.61 -13.97
N THR A 142 -20.47 25.04 -13.56
CA THR A 142 -20.18 26.45 -13.26
C THR A 142 -20.35 27.35 -14.49
N GLU A 143 -19.93 26.92 -15.68
CA GLU A 143 -20.16 27.69 -16.89
C GLU A 143 -21.64 27.74 -17.29
N ILE A 144 -22.39 26.66 -17.07
CA ILE A 144 -23.85 26.62 -17.26
C ILE A 144 -24.54 27.61 -16.31
N GLU A 145 -24.16 27.61 -15.02
CA GLU A 145 -24.71 28.53 -14.02
C GLU A 145 -24.38 29.99 -14.33
N LYS A 146 -23.13 30.28 -14.74
CA LYS A 146 -22.73 31.63 -15.17
C LYS A 146 -23.56 32.11 -16.35
N PHE A 147 -23.79 31.21 -17.31
CA PHE A 147 -24.60 31.59 -18.50
C PHE A 147 -26.06 31.82 -18.11
N GLN A 148 -26.62 30.96 -17.19
CA GLN A 148 -27.99 31.12 -16.70
C GLN A 148 -28.24 32.44 -15.98
N ASN A 149 -27.23 32.93 -15.26
CA ASN A 149 -27.35 34.14 -14.44
C ASN A 149 -26.86 35.43 -15.17
N LYS A 150 -26.61 35.37 -16.49
CA LYS A 150 -26.03 36.45 -17.25
C LYS A 150 -26.84 36.70 -18.53
N ILE A 151 -26.92 37.97 -18.93
CA ILE A 151 -27.35 38.34 -20.29
C ILE A 151 -26.15 38.21 -21.18
N THR A 152 -26.26 37.46 -22.26
CA THR A 152 -25.14 37.21 -23.20
C THR A 152 -25.55 37.66 -24.60
N ASP A 153 -24.77 38.56 -25.15
CA ASP A 153 -24.92 39.07 -26.53
C ASP A 153 -23.88 38.41 -27.43
N VAL A 154 -24.31 37.75 -28.50
CA VAL A 154 -23.43 37.02 -29.41
C VAL A 154 -23.93 37.10 -30.86
N SER A 155 -23.04 37.44 -31.77
CA SER A 155 -23.31 37.29 -33.19
C SER A 155 -23.13 35.83 -33.62
N GLU A 156 -24.20 35.22 -34.08
CA GLU A 156 -24.19 33.84 -34.55
C GLU A 156 -24.85 33.68 -35.92
N ILE A 157 -24.51 32.57 -36.60
CA ILE A 157 -25.10 32.25 -37.89
C ILE A 157 -26.28 31.31 -37.65
N ILE A 158 -27.49 31.80 -37.91
CA ILE A 158 -28.71 30.98 -37.85
C ILE A 158 -29.26 30.73 -39.26
N LYS A 159 -29.87 29.56 -39.40
CA LYS A 159 -30.47 29.13 -40.64
C LYS A 159 -31.96 29.47 -40.59
N VAL A 160 -32.39 30.46 -41.36
CA VAL A 160 -33.77 30.88 -41.48
C VAL A 160 -34.25 30.57 -42.89
N LYS A 161 -35.23 29.70 -43.05
CA LYS A 161 -35.79 29.28 -44.35
C LYS A 161 -34.70 28.89 -45.37
N ASP A 162 -33.74 28.04 -44.94
CA ASP A 162 -32.61 27.55 -45.74
C ASP A 162 -31.54 28.59 -46.12
N ILE A 163 -31.60 29.84 -45.66
CA ILE A 163 -30.62 30.89 -45.86
C ILE A 163 -29.84 31.06 -44.55
N GLU A 164 -28.53 30.99 -44.62
CA GLU A 164 -27.67 31.29 -43.47
C GLU A 164 -27.53 32.80 -43.34
N GLN A 165 -27.94 33.36 -42.22
CA GLN A 165 -27.83 34.77 -41.91
C GLN A 165 -27.09 34.96 -40.58
N GLN A 166 -26.21 35.96 -40.55
CA GLN A 166 -25.58 36.39 -39.30
C GLN A 166 -26.58 37.31 -38.58
N VAL A 167 -26.88 36.96 -37.35
CA VAL A 167 -27.79 37.73 -36.49
C VAL A 167 -27.14 37.92 -35.13
N ASP A 168 -27.46 39.04 -34.50
CA ASP A 168 -27.06 39.32 -33.13
C ASP A 168 -28.13 38.78 -32.20
N THR A 169 -27.77 37.77 -31.42
CA THR A 169 -28.69 37.07 -30.54
C THR A 169 -28.42 37.43 -29.07
N LEU A 170 -29.46 37.88 -28.41
CA LEU A 170 -29.44 38.23 -26.99
C LEU A 170 -30.06 37.09 -26.16
N TYR A 171 -29.23 36.45 -25.36
CA TYR A 171 -29.65 35.35 -24.49
C TYR A 171 -29.91 35.88 -23.07
N PHE A 172 -31.11 35.61 -22.53
CA PHE A 172 -31.47 35.80 -21.13
C PHE A 172 -31.36 34.49 -20.38
N GLY A 173 -30.12 34.13 -20.04
CA GLY A 173 -29.80 32.82 -19.49
C GLY A 173 -30.15 31.71 -20.49
N LEU A 174 -30.71 30.61 -19.97
CA LEU A 174 -31.16 29.44 -20.78
C LEU A 174 -32.65 29.51 -21.11
N SER A 175 -33.36 30.58 -20.69
CA SER A 175 -34.82 30.62 -20.74
C SER A 175 -35.35 31.18 -22.04
N ILE A 176 -34.74 32.28 -22.55
CA ILE A 176 -35.23 33.04 -23.72
C ILE A 176 -34.03 33.55 -24.53
N ALA A 177 -34.19 33.54 -25.83
CA ALA A 177 -33.26 34.18 -26.77
C ALA A 177 -34.05 35.06 -27.78
N TYR A 178 -33.51 36.20 -28.11
CA TYR A 178 -33.99 37.10 -29.17
C TYR A 178 -32.89 37.30 -30.19
N ALA A 179 -33.23 37.11 -31.44
CA ALA A 179 -32.34 37.26 -32.60
C ALA A 179 -32.91 38.28 -33.60
#